data_69ece745d1f39f72488e82c3ed3f54da
#
_entry.id   69ece745d1f39f72488e82c3ed3f54da
#
_cell.length_a   1.000
_cell.length_b   1.000
_cell.length_c   1.000
_cell.angle_alpha   90.00
_cell.angle_beta   90.00
_cell.angle_gamma   90.00
#
_symmetry.space_group_name_H-M   'P 1'
#
loop_
_entity.id
_entity.type
_entity.pdbx_description
1 polymer ?
#
loop_
_entity_poly.entity_id
_entity_poly.type
_entity_poly.pdbx_seq_one_letter_code
_entity_poly.pdbx_strand_id
1 'polypeptide(L)'
;MEKVVTVILILSLCFMPVQIQAKSVTSGTDGNGNKWTYNTSAKTLTFTGNKAISDFTLNGHDREPSWYRWSDKTEHIVIEEGITGIGSEAFSSFTETKSITMGESVKRINRMAFWANVSLREIKLSSNITVIQGDALSGGRELETIKLPMRLRKMCSLSGQEKLEKIVMPDSITNMQSAMFSECKKLKYIKLPAKIRKIKSYDFAGCKKLKKLTIPKSVKTVSMSAFAGSGLKKIVLPEYVTTIKNGDAGRKVFQYIKGVGYPTKNLRVIKIHSKKIKSIQKNSFSGLSSKVVIKVPKSKKKKYTKMLRKSGLSKKVKICSNDEGKTPW
;
A
#
# COMPACT_ATOMS: atom_id res chain seq x y z
N MET A 1 -65.88 23.52 -68.69
CA MET A 1 -66.07 22.89 -67.37
C MET A 1 -64.80 22.15 -67.00
N GLU A 2 -63.82 22.88 -66.44
CA GLU A 2 -62.55 22.28 -65.97
C GLU A 2 -62.68 21.97 -64.50
N LYS A 3 -62.41 20.74 -64.14
CA LYS A 3 -62.36 20.32 -62.73
C LYS A 3 -60.96 20.60 -62.17
N VAL A 4 -60.88 21.54 -61.29
CA VAL A 4 -59.68 21.79 -60.50
C VAL A 4 -59.57 20.70 -59.42
N VAL A 5 -58.56 19.88 -59.50
CA VAL A 5 -58.21 18.86 -58.47
C VAL A 5 -57.22 19.52 -57.53
N THR A 6 -57.66 19.87 -56.35
CA THR A 6 -56.81 20.37 -55.25
C THR A 6 -56.10 19.20 -54.59
N VAL A 7 -54.78 19.08 -54.78
CA VAL A 7 -53.96 18.10 -54.10
C VAL A 7 -53.57 18.72 -52.74
N ILE A 8 -54.12 18.16 -51.67
CA ILE A 8 -53.71 18.50 -50.28
C ILE A 8 -52.47 17.68 -49.95
N LEU A 9 -51.30 18.32 -49.92
CA LEU A 9 -50.07 17.74 -49.43
C LEU A 9 -50.13 17.73 -47.88
N ILE A 10 -50.37 16.57 -47.29
CA ILE A 10 -50.28 16.35 -45.85
C ILE A 10 -48.79 16.13 -45.53
N LEU A 11 -48.10 17.16 -45.08
CA LEU A 11 -46.78 17.06 -44.45
C LEU A 11 -46.96 16.35 -43.08
N SER A 12 -46.78 15.06 -43.05
CA SER A 12 -46.58 14.31 -41.80
C SER A 12 -45.19 14.64 -41.22
N LEU A 13 -45.11 15.67 -40.35
CA LEU A 13 -43.99 15.86 -39.48
C LEU A 13 -43.90 14.67 -38.55
N CYS A 14 -43.00 13.73 -38.89
CA CYS A 14 -42.56 12.71 -37.95
C CYS A 14 -41.89 13.42 -36.74
N PHE A 15 -42.68 13.72 -35.71
CA PHE A 15 -42.15 13.94 -34.38
C PHE A 15 -41.52 12.62 -33.92
N MET A 16 -40.22 12.43 -34.20
CA MET A 16 -39.48 11.45 -33.44
C MET A 16 -39.45 11.97 -31.98
N PRO A 17 -39.97 11.17 -31.03
CA PRO A 17 -39.80 11.52 -29.65
C PRO A 17 -38.27 11.55 -29.38
N VAL A 18 -37.72 12.73 -29.14
CA VAL A 18 -36.43 12.84 -28.51
C VAL A 18 -36.57 12.10 -27.20
N GLN A 19 -36.12 10.84 -27.16
CA GLN A 19 -35.95 10.15 -25.89
C GLN A 19 -34.89 10.93 -25.14
N ILE A 20 -35.33 11.85 -24.30
CA ILE A 20 -34.56 12.39 -23.21
C ILE A 20 -34.32 11.17 -22.32
N GLN A 21 -33.17 10.53 -22.52
CA GLN A 21 -32.70 9.47 -21.66
C GLN A 21 -32.56 10.11 -20.29
N ALA A 22 -33.59 9.98 -19.47
CA ALA A 22 -33.57 10.44 -18.09
C ALA A 22 -32.33 9.82 -17.47
N LYS A 23 -31.37 10.68 -17.07
CA LYS A 23 -30.20 10.23 -16.31
C LYS A 23 -30.74 9.44 -15.13
N SER A 24 -30.65 8.10 -15.18
CA SER A 24 -31.14 7.28 -14.10
C SER A 24 -30.19 7.42 -12.89
N VAL A 25 -30.49 8.41 -12.06
CA VAL A 25 -29.81 8.62 -10.80
C VAL A 25 -30.59 7.84 -9.76
N THR A 26 -29.94 6.88 -9.14
CA THR A 26 -30.48 6.22 -7.95
C THR A 26 -29.85 6.81 -6.71
N SER A 27 -30.58 6.90 -5.63
CA SER A 27 -30.13 7.53 -4.39
C SER A 27 -30.67 6.80 -3.17
N GLY A 28 -30.10 7.11 -2.02
CA GLY A 28 -30.51 6.61 -0.73
C GLY A 28 -29.76 7.33 0.40
N THR A 29 -29.89 6.77 1.59
CA THR A 29 -29.15 7.22 2.77
C THR A 29 -28.34 6.08 3.37
N ASP A 30 -27.23 6.43 4.02
CA ASP A 30 -26.49 5.49 4.86
C ASP A 30 -27.11 5.43 6.29
N GLY A 31 -26.60 4.53 7.14
CA GLY A 31 -27.08 4.37 8.51
C GLY A 31 -26.90 5.60 9.40
N ASN A 32 -26.06 6.54 9.02
CA ASN A 32 -25.81 7.80 9.73
C ASN A 32 -26.61 8.98 9.15
N GLY A 33 -27.41 8.76 8.11
CA GLY A 33 -28.25 9.76 7.46
C GLY A 33 -27.52 10.59 6.40
N ASN A 34 -26.30 10.26 6.01
CA ASN A 34 -25.68 10.86 4.83
C ASN A 34 -26.39 10.37 3.57
N LYS A 35 -26.54 11.24 2.58
CA LYS A 35 -27.13 10.89 1.29
C LYS A 35 -26.09 10.31 0.37
N TRP A 36 -26.47 9.32 -0.42
CA TRP A 36 -25.67 8.86 -1.55
C TRP A 36 -26.49 8.91 -2.84
N THR A 37 -25.80 9.14 -3.96
CA THR A 37 -26.36 9.10 -5.31
C THR A 37 -25.44 8.31 -6.22
N TYR A 38 -26.02 7.50 -7.12
CA TYR A 38 -25.28 6.83 -8.18
C TYR A 38 -25.76 7.33 -9.53
N ASN A 39 -24.82 7.89 -10.30
CA ASN A 39 -25.05 8.30 -11.68
C ASN A 39 -24.60 7.18 -12.62
N THR A 40 -25.56 6.52 -13.30
CA THR A 40 -25.27 5.37 -14.17
C THR A 40 -24.47 5.74 -15.40
N SER A 41 -24.69 6.94 -15.99
CA SER A 41 -23.96 7.38 -17.19
C SER A 41 -22.50 7.74 -16.85
N ALA A 42 -22.27 8.39 -15.71
CA ALA A 42 -20.94 8.76 -15.23
C ALA A 42 -20.28 7.65 -14.41
N LYS A 43 -21.01 6.57 -14.09
CA LYS A 43 -20.58 5.48 -13.20
C LYS A 43 -19.98 5.98 -11.89
N THR A 44 -20.58 7.03 -11.36
CA THR A 44 -20.08 7.76 -10.19
C THR A 44 -21.00 7.60 -9.00
N LEU A 45 -20.44 7.15 -7.90
CA LEU A 45 -21.08 7.06 -6.60
C LEU A 45 -20.63 8.26 -5.75
N THR A 46 -21.58 9.12 -5.36
CA THR A 46 -21.31 10.34 -4.60
C THR A 46 -21.97 10.29 -3.23
N PHE A 47 -21.25 10.69 -2.20
CA PHE A 47 -21.75 10.83 -0.82
C PHE A 47 -21.73 12.29 -0.40
N THR A 48 -22.86 12.75 0.17
CA THR A 48 -23.06 14.09 0.73
C THR A 48 -23.61 13.99 2.15
N GLY A 49 -23.24 14.90 3.02
CA GLY A 49 -23.68 14.89 4.42
C GLY A 49 -22.68 15.58 5.34
N ASN A 50 -22.86 15.40 6.63
CA ASN A 50 -22.05 16.06 7.66
C ASN A 50 -21.57 15.10 8.77
N LYS A 51 -21.69 13.79 8.55
CA LYS A 51 -21.24 12.73 9.46
C LYS A 51 -20.26 11.81 8.77
N ALA A 52 -19.68 10.87 9.53
CA ALA A 52 -18.94 9.79 8.93
C ALA A 52 -19.88 8.85 8.16
N ILE A 53 -19.42 8.27 7.04
CA ILE A 53 -20.13 7.16 6.39
C ILE A 53 -20.16 5.98 7.36
N SER A 54 -21.28 5.28 7.44
CA SER A 54 -21.51 4.18 8.38
C SER A 54 -20.49 3.05 8.21
N ASP A 55 -20.17 2.38 9.32
CA ASP A 55 -19.44 1.10 9.30
C ASP A 55 -20.34 -0.01 8.74
N PHE A 56 -19.76 -0.92 7.99
CA PHE A 56 -20.38 -2.16 7.53
C PHE A 56 -19.48 -3.34 7.83
N THR A 57 -20.08 -4.52 7.93
CA THR A 57 -19.34 -5.78 8.03
C THR A 57 -19.91 -6.74 7.00
N LEU A 58 -19.07 -7.20 6.09
CA LEU A 58 -19.44 -8.19 5.07
C LEU A 58 -19.64 -9.61 5.65
N ASN A 59 -19.52 -9.79 6.96
CA ASN A 59 -19.63 -11.09 7.66
C ASN A 59 -21.07 -11.55 7.90
N GLY A 60 -21.94 -11.46 6.89
CA GLY A 60 -23.09 -12.37 6.77
C GLY A 60 -24.33 -12.13 7.66
N HIS A 61 -24.35 -11.13 8.53
CA HIS A 61 -25.50 -10.87 9.41
C HIS A 61 -26.08 -9.45 9.32
N ASP A 62 -25.32 -8.49 8.84
CA ASP A 62 -25.84 -7.15 8.61
C ASP A 62 -26.10 -6.97 7.11
N ARG A 63 -27.20 -6.26 6.80
CA ARG A 63 -27.57 -5.99 5.40
C ARG A 63 -26.42 -5.25 4.71
N GLU A 64 -26.07 -5.72 3.52
CA GLU A 64 -25.18 -4.98 2.64
C GLU A 64 -25.65 -3.53 2.51
N PRO A 65 -24.73 -2.55 2.47
CA PRO A 65 -25.09 -1.16 2.26
C PRO A 65 -25.95 -1.03 0.99
N SER A 66 -26.97 -0.20 1.05
CA SER A 66 -27.91 -0.04 -0.08
C SER A 66 -27.23 0.39 -1.38
N TRP A 67 -26.04 1.00 -1.32
CA TRP A 67 -25.22 1.34 -2.49
C TRP A 67 -24.30 0.21 -2.97
N TYR A 68 -24.14 -0.90 -2.21
CA TYR A 68 -23.24 -2.00 -2.56
C TYR A 68 -23.62 -2.70 -3.87
N ARG A 69 -24.90 -2.69 -4.25
CA ARG A 69 -25.38 -3.16 -5.55
C ARG A 69 -24.73 -2.49 -6.77
N TRP A 70 -23.99 -1.42 -6.55
CA TRP A 70 -23.25 -0.70 -7.57
C TRP A 70 -21.74 -0.97 -7.52
N SER A 71 -21.29 -1.87 -6.65
CA SER A 71 -19.87 -2.16 -6.42
C SER A 71 -19.12 -2.63 -7.67
N ASP A 72 -19.80 -3.40 -8.53
CA ASP A 72 -19.30 -3.94 -9.80
C ASP A 72 -19.44 -2.98 -11.00
N LYS A 73 -20.01 -1.79 -10.78
CA LYS A 73 -20.32 -0.79 -11.83
C LYS A 73 -19.71 0.58 -11.56
N THR A 74 -19.32 0.85 -10.31
CA THR A 74 -18.78 2.15 -9.90
C THR A 74 -17.34 2.32 -10.37
N GLU A 75 -17.11 3.29 -11.26
CA GLU A 75 -15.75 3.66 -11.69
C GLU A 75 -15.18 4.80 -10.86
N HIS A 76 -16.03 5.66 -10.28
CA HIS A 76 -15.61 6.83 -9.51
C HIS A 76 -16.37 6.92 -8.20
N ILE A 77 -15.65 7.16 -7.10
CA ILE A 77 -16.24 7.45 -5.79
C ILE A 77 -15.89 8.88 -5.42
N VAL A 78 -16.92 9.69 -5.11
CA VAL A 78 -16.78 11.07 -4.68
C VAL A 78 -17.35 11.22 -3.28
N ILE A 79 -16.52 11.63 -2.35
CA ILE A 79 -16.89 11.94 -0.98
C ILE A 79 -16.85 13.47 -0.84
N GLU A 80 -18.00 14.07 -0.79
CA GLU A 80 -18.12 15.54 -0.77
C GLU A 80 -17.68 16.13 0.57
N GLU A 81 -17.50 17.46 0.56
CA GLU A 81 -17.21 18.22 1.78
C GLU A 81 -18.35 18.04 2.80
N GLY A 82 -18.01 18.03 4.10
CA GLY A 82 -18.93 17.74 5.19
C GLY A 82 -18.80 16.31 5.73
N ILE A 83 -18.57 15.31 4.89
CA ILE A 83 -18.32 13.93 5.35
C ILE A 83 -17.04 13.88 6.20
N THR A 84 -17.16 13.39 7.44
CA THR A 84 -16.09 13.47 8.43
C THR A 84 -15.20 12.22 8.52
N GLY A 85 -15.62 11.11 7.92
CA GLY A 85 -14.86 9.87 7.91
C GLY A 85 -15.50 8.80 7.03
N ILE A 86 -14.74 7.76 6.76
CA ILE A 86 -15.17 6.60 5.97
C ILE A 86 -15.30 5.40 6.90
N GLY A 87 -16.47 4.78 6.92
CA GLY A 87 -16.77 3.60 7.72
C GLY A 87 -15.96 2.37 7.32
N SER A 88 -15.91 1.42 8.23
CA SER A 88 -15.28 0.11 7.96
C SER A 88 -16.02 -0.58 6.82
N GLU A 89 -15.27 -1.16 5.89
CA GLU A 89 -15.76 -1.94 4.75
C GLU A 89 -16.74 -1.21 3.80
N ALA A 90 -16.96 0.12 3.99
CA ALA A 90 -17.97 0.90 3.28
C ALA A 90 -17.88 0.81 1.74
N PHE A 91 -16.69 0.63 1.19
CA PHE A 91 -16.42 0.48 -0.24
C PHE A 91 -15.49 -0.71 -0.52
N SER A 92 -15.58 -1.74 0.32
CA SER A 92 -14.82 -2.97 0.12
C SER A 92 -15.27 -3.68 -1.16
N SER A 93 -14.31 -4.20 -1.95
CA SER A 93 -14.57 -4.94 -3.20
C SER A 93 -15.29 -4.15 -4.31
N PHE A 94 -15.12 -2.84 -4.37
CA PHE A 94 -15.53 -2.03 -5.50
C PHE A 94 -14.51 -2.21 -6.64
N THR A 95 -14.60 -3.36 -7.32
CA THR A 95 -13.56 -3.87 -8.21
C THR A 95 -13.32 -3.03 -9.46
N GLU A 96 -14.34 -2.30 -9.94
CA GLU A 96 -14.26 -1.45 -11.12
C GLU A 96 -13.83 0.00 -10.81
N THR A 97 -13.71 0.35 -9.52
CA THR A 97 -13.36 1.71 -9.12
C THR A 97 -11.95 2.09 -9.55
N LYS A 98 -11.86 3.15 -10.37
CA LYS A 98 -10.62 3.71 -10.93
C LYS A 98 -10.09 4.88 -10.13
N SER A 99 -10.99 5.70 -9.58
CA SER A 99 -10.60 6.88 -8.78
C SER A 99 -11.50 7.11 -7.56
N ILE A 100 -10.89 7.66 -6.53
CA ILE A 100 -11.57 8.10 -5.30
C ILE A 100 -11.13 9.52 -5.00
N THR A 101 -12.08 10.41 -4.78
CA THR A 101 -11.82 11.78 -4.30
C THR A 101 -12.59 12.05 -3.03
N MET A 102 -12.01 12.83 -2.12
CA MET A 102 -12.67 13.17 -0.87
C MET A 102 -12.39 14.62 -0.45
N GLY A 103 -13.41 15.24 0.17
CA GLY A 103 -13.34 16.57 0.75
C GLY A 103 -12.40 16.67 1.94
N GLU A 104 -12.02 17.88 2.29
CA GLU A 104 -11.06 18.15 3.37
C GLU A 104 -11.62 17.92 4.78
N SER A 105 -12.93 17.76 4.93
CA SER A 105 -13.59 17.39 6.19
C SER A 105 -13.31 15.94 6.64
N VAL A 106 -12.87 15.05 5.73
CA VAL A 106 -12.55 13.65 6.06
C VAL A 106 -11.29 13.58 6.92
N LYS A 107 -11.42 13.03 8.15
CA LYS A 107 -10.33 12.93 9.14
C LYS A 107 -9.82 11.52 9.36
N ARG A 108 -10.59 10.50 8.97
CA ARG A 108 -10.26 9.08 9.21
C ARG A 108 -10.85 8.17 8.14
N ILE A 109 -10.10 7.10 7.86
CA ILE A 109 -10.55 5.99 7.03
C ILE A 109 -10.45 4.73 7.88
N ASN A 110 -11.57 4.03 8.08
CA ASN A 110 -11.66 2.88 8.94
C ASN A 110 -11.14 1.61 8.24
N ARG A 111 -11.16 0.50 9.00
CA ARG A 111 -10.64 -0.78 8.57
C ARG A 111 -11.31 -1.25 7.28
N MET A 112 -10.53 -1.75 6.32
CA MET A 112 -10.98 -2.34 5.06
C MET A 112 -11.90 -1.44 4.21
N ALA A 113 -11.96 -0.13 4.49
CA ALA A 113 -12.90 0.80 3.84
C ALA A 113 -12.85 0.74 2.31
N PHE A 114 -11.69 0.51 1.72
CA PHE A 114 -11.45 0.34 0.27
C PHE A 114 -10.67 -0.95 -0.02
N TRP A 115 -10.87 -1.98 0.79
CA TRP A 115 -10.21 -3.26 0.60
C TRP A 115 -10.59 -3.89 -0.75
N ALA A 116 -9.61 -4.52 -1.43
CA ALA A 116 -9.80 -5.22 -2.70
C ALA A 116 -10.37 -4.36 -3.85
N ASN A 117 -10.14 -3.04 -3.84
CA ASN A 117 -10.42 -2.18 -5.00
C ASN A 117 -9.30 -2.39 -6.03
N VAL A 118 -9.39 -3.48 -6.77
CA VAL A 118 -8.30 -4.00 -7.61
C VAL A 118 -7.97 -3.11 -8.81
N SER A 119 -8.92 -2.32 -9.29
CA SER A 119 -8.76 -1.39 -10.43
C SER A 119 -8.38 0.03 -10.02
N LEU A 120 -8.27 0.32 -8.70
CA LEU A 120 -8.01 1.67 -8.20
C LEU A 120 -6.63 2.17 -8.63
N ARG A 121 -6.62 3.23 -9.45
CA ARG A 121 -5.40 3.87 -9.99
C ARG A 121 -5.02 5.14 -9.26
N GLU A 122 -6.01 5.88 -8.78
CA GLU A 122 -5.82 7.17 -8.15
C GLU A 122 -6.70 7.32 -6.90
N ILE A 123 -6.13 7.87 -5.84
CA ILE A 123 -6.87 8.29 -4.66
C ILE A 123 -6.38 9.66 -4.19
N LYS A 124 -7.29 10.64 -4.17
CA LYS A 124 -7.05 11.97 -3.60
C LYS A 124 -7.54 11.97 -2.15
N LEU A 125 -6.60 11.87 -1.23
CA LEU A 125 -6.86 11.89 0.21
C LEU A 125 -7.00 13.33 0.72
N SER A 126 -7.91 13.56 1.68
CA SER A 126 -7.97 14.79 2.47
C SER A 126 -6.65 15.05 3.20
N SER A 127 -6.20 16.30 3.22
CA SER A 127 -4.99 16.71 3.96
C SER A 127 -5.16 16.60 5.48
N ASN A 128 -6.39 16.51 5.97
CA ASN A 128 -6.76 16.42 7.38
C ASN A 128 -6.84 15.00 7.93
N ILE A 129 -6.64 13.98 7.10
CA ILE A 129 -6.62 12.59 7.57
C ILE A 129 -5.46 12.36 8.53
N THR A 130 -5.79 11.85 9.71
CA THR A 130 -4.81 11.49 10.74
C THR A 130 -4.64 9.98 10.90
N VAL A 131 -5.64 9.20 10.49
CA VAL A 131 -5.65 7.73 10.64
C VAL A 131 -6.25 7.06 9.40
N ILE A 132 -5.52 6.11 8.86
CA ILE A 132 -5.99 5.10 7.90
C ILE A 132 -5.80 3.75 8.57
N GLN A 133 -6.91 3.06 8.90
CA GLN A 133 -6.88 1.83 9.68
C GLN A 133 -6.47 0.61 8.85
N GLY A 134 -6.22 -0.52 9.53
CA GLY A 134 -5.70 -1.74 8.92
C GLY A 134 -6.48 -2.18 7.69
N ASP A 135 -5.73 -2.59 6.67
CA ASP A 135 -6.19 -3.11 5.38
C ASP A 135 -7.11 -2.20 4.55
N ALA A 136 -7.26 -0.92 4.96
CA ALA A 136 -8.15 0.02 4.29
C ALA A 136 -7.83 0.23 2.79
N LEU A 137 -6.58 0.07 2.37
CA LEU A 137 -6.13 0.19 0.98
C LEU A 137 -5.42 -1.08 0.50
N SER A 138 -5.60 -2.22 1.19
CA SER A 138 -4.97 -3.48 0.84
C SER A 138 -5.75 -4.21 -0.26
N GLY A 139 -5.06 -5.09 -1.00
CA GLY A 139 -5.68 -5.89 -2.05
C GLY A 139 -5.85 -5.18 -3.40
N GLY A 140 -5.55 -3.88 -3.48
CA GLY A 140 -5.44 -3.16 -4.75
C GLY A 140 -4.16 -3.55 -5.51
N ARG A 141 -4.13 -3.32 -6.83
CA ARG A 141 -2.96 -3.66 -7.67
C ARG A 141 -2.51 -2.52 -8.58
N GLU A 142 -3.43 -1.63 -8.93
CA GLU A 142 -3.24 -0.63 -9.98
C GLU A 142 -2.84 0.76 -9.47
N LEU A 143 -2.81 0.99 -8.15
CA LEU A 143 -2.46 2.29 -7.58
C LEU A 143 -1.01 2.68 -7.95
N GLU A 144 -0.86 3.71 -8.76
CA GLU A 144 0.45 4.16 -9.27
C GLU A 144 1.12 5.15 -8.33
N THR A 145 0.33 6.05 -7.77
CA THR A 145 0.80 7.11 -6.85
C THR A 145 -0.20 7.31 -5.71
N ILE A 146 0.32 7.72 -4.56
CA ILE A 146 -0.49 8.18 -3.43
C ILE A 146 0.24 9.31 -2.71
N LYS A 147 -0.45 10.44 -2.53
CA LYS A 147 0.05 11.57 -1.72
C LYS A 147 -0.50 11.42 -0.31
N LEU A 148 0.37 11.09 0.64
CA LEU A 148 -0.03 10.92 2.03
C LEU A 148 -0.14 12.26 2.77
N PRO A 149 -1.20 12.45 3.58
CA PRO A 149 -1.35 13.66 4.41
C PRO A 149 -0.21 13.81 5.41
N MET A 150 0.32 15.02 5.57
CA MET A 150 1.45 15.29 6.49
C MET A 150 1.11 15.08 7.96
N ARG A 151 -0.18 15.10 8.31
CA ARG A 151 -0.69 14.86 9.67
C ARG A 151 -0.98 13.39 9.97
N LEU A 152 -0.79 12.49 9.01
CA LEU A 152 -1.10 11.08 9.13
C LEU A 152 -0.22 10.41 10.21
N ARG A 153 -0.83 9.90 11.28
CA ARG A 153 -0.15 9.27 12.42
C ARG A 153 -0.19 7.75 12.37
N LYS A 154 -1.23 7.19 11.77
CA LYS A 154 -1.42 5.75 11.61
C LYS A 154 -1.84 5.42 10.19
N MET A 155 -1.19 4.45 9.59
CA MET A 155 -1.44 4.05 8.21
C MET A 155 -1.60 2.54 8.11
N CYS A 156 -2.52 2.11 7.24
CA CYS A 156 -2.65 0.71 6.82
C CYS A 156 -1.45 0.24 5.99
N SER A 157 -1.36 -1.06 5.76
CA SER A 157 -0.46 -1.64 4.76
C SER A 157 -0.87 -1.23 3.34
N LEU A 158 0.13 -1.06 2.47
CA LEU A 158 -0.02 -0.94 1.02
C LEU A 158 0.51 -2.20 0.32
N SER A 159 0.46 -3.34 1.02
CA SER A 159 0.88 -4.62 0.44
C SER A 159 0.10 -4.94 -0.83
N GLY A 160 0.80 -5.43 -1.85
CA GLY A 160 0.18 -5.82 -3.12
C GLY A 160 -0.05 -4.69 -4.12
N GLN A 161 0.26 -3.43 -3.79
CA GLN A 161 0.17 -2.31 -4.74
C GLN A 161 1.28 -2.44 -5.80
N GLU A 162 1.03 -3.31 -6.79
CA GLU A 162 2.06 -3.76 -7.75
C GLU A 162 2.57 -2.63 -8.64
N LYS A 163 1.73 -1.63 -8.93
CA LYS A 163 2.04 -0.50 -9.81
C LYS A 163 2.67 0.69 -9.07
N LEU A 164 2.59 0.73 -7.73
CA LEU A 164 3.11 1.84 -6.94
C LEU A 164 4.61 2.05 -7.18
N GLU A 165 4.99 3.22 -7.73
CA GLU A 165 6.37 3.51 -8.10
C GLU A 165 7.12 4.33 -7.05
N LYS A 166 6.43 5.24 -6.36
CA LYS A 166 7.03 6.18 -5.40
C LYS A 166 6.09 6.44 -4.23
N ILE A 167 6.67 6.50 -3.04
CA ILE A 167 5.95 6.96 -1.85
C ILE A 167 6.85 7.76 -0.92
N VAL A 168 6.29 8.82 -0.33
CA VAL A 168 6.92 9.61 0.73
C VAL A 168 6.04 9.49 1.96
N MET A 169 6.56 8.83 2.99
CA MET A 169 5.84 8.71 4.26
C MET A 169 6.09 9.94 5.14
N PRO A 170 5.05 10.50 5.76
CA PRO A 170 5.20 11.66 6.65
C PRO A 170 5.90 11.28 7.96
N ASP A 171 6.68 12.22 8.50
CA ASP A 171 7.45 12.03 9.73
C ASP A 171 6.58 11.95 11.02
N SER A 172 5.30 12.24 10.91
CA SER A 172 4.27 12.03 11.93
C SER A 172 4.00 10.54 12.22
N ILE A 173 4.32 9.64 11.28
CA ILE A 173 4.22 8.19 11.49
C ILE A 173 5.43 7.72 12.30
N THR A 174 5.17 7.13 13.46
CA THR A 174 6.23 6.60 14.35
C THR A 174 6.29 5.07 14.38
N ASN A 175 5.26 4.41 13.85
CA ASN A 175 5.18 2.96 13.82
C ASN A 175 4.56 2.47 12.51
N MET A 176 5.23 1.56 11.81
CA MET A 176 4.73 0.91 10.61
C MET A 176 4.11 -0.45 10.98
N GLN A 177 3.14 -0.91 10.21
CA GLN A 177 2.65 -2.29 10.30
C GLN A 177 3.67 -3.24 9.66
N SER A 178 3.56 -4.55 9.91
CA SER A 178 4.34 -5.54 9.18
C SER A 178 3.87 -5.64 7.73
N ALA A 179 4.76 -6.05 6.84
CA ALA A 179 4.47 -6.20 5.41
C ALA A 179 3.96 -4.91 4.73
N MET A 180 4.36 -3.73 5.24
CA MET A 180 3.84 -2.43 4.84
C MET A 180 3.83 -2.22 3.31
N PHE A 181 4.86 -2.68 2.59
CA PHE A 181 5.03 -2.55 1.14
C PHE A 181 5.35 -3.90 0.49
N SER A 182 4.93 -5.01 1.11
CA SER A 182 5.15 -6.33 0.53
C SER A 182 4.51 -6.41 -0.85
N GLU A 183 5.21 -7.02 -1.83
CA GLU A 183 4.77 -7.15 -3.23
C GLU A 183 4.50 -5.84 -3.98
N CYS A 184 4.98 -4.69 -3.49
CA CYS A 184 5.01 -3.47 -4.30
C CYS A 184 6.08 -3.60 -5.39
N LYS A 185 5.80 -4.42 -6.43
CA LYS A 185 6.78 -4.90 -7.42
C LYS A 185 7.47 -3.77 -8.19
N LYS A 186 6.75 -2.67 -8.49
CA LYS A 186 7.27 -1.50 -9.22
C LYS A 186 7.87 -0.42 -8.32
N LEU A 187 7.81 -0.53 -6.99
CA LEU A 187 8.32 0.50 -6.08
C LEU A 187 9.82 0.74 -6.30
N LYS A 188 10.16 1.95 -6.78
CA LYS A 188 11.52 2.42 -7.08
C LYS A 188 12.09 3.29 -5.97
N TYR A 189 11.23 4.10 -5.35
CA TYR A 189 11.62 5.08 -4.33
C TYR A 189 10.68 5.06 -3.14
N ILE A 190 11.26 5.09 -1.94
CA ILE A 190 10.54 5.30 -0.70
C ILE A 190 11.36 6.19 0.24
N LYS A 191 10.69 7.21 0.81
CA LYS A 191 11.18 7.94 1.98
C LYS A 191 10.47 7.40 3.22
N LEU A 192 11.23 6.82 4.14
CA LEU A 192 10.71 6.34 5.43
C LEU A 192 10.61 7.47 6.45
N PRO A 193 9.65 7.39 7.41
CA PRO A 193 9.54 8.37 8.48
C PRO A 193 10.80 8.39 9.36
N ALA A 194 11.28 9.58 9.73
CA ALA A 194 12.54 9.73 10.46
C ALA A 194 12.51 9.14 11.89
N LYS A 195 11.32 8.97 12.49
CA LYS A 195 11.15 8.56 13.89
C LYS A 195 10.81 7.09 14.11
N ILE A 196 10.70 6.27 13.07
CA ILE A 196 10.39 4.84 13.24
C ILE A 196 11.52 4.12 13.98
N ARG A 197 11.16 3.16 14.84
CA ARG A 197 12.10 2.40 15.65
C ARG A 197 12.39 1.00 15.11
N LYS A 198 11.55 0.50 14.21
CA LYS A 198 11.61 -0.89 13.73
C LYS A 198 11.39 -0.95 12.22
N ILE A 199 12.19 -1.74 11.54
CA ILE A 199 11.87 -2.32 10.23
C ILE A 199 11.34 -3.72 10.53
N LYS A 200 10.08 -3.95 10.18
CA LYS A 200 9.34 -5.17 10.54
C LYS A 200 9.45 -6.23 9.45
N SER A 201 8.92 -7.41 9.75
CA SER A 201 8.91 -8.55 8.83
C SER A 201 8.16 -8.19 7.55
N TYR A 202 8.77 -8.55 6.43
CA TYR A 202 8.23 -8.39 5.08
C TYR A 202 7.95 -6.95 4.62
N ASP A 203 8.41 -5.92 5.33
CA ASP A 203 8.11 -4.52 4.99
C ASP A 203 8.40 -4.16 3.52
N PHE A 204 9.43 -4.74 2.92
CA PHE A 204 9.83 -4.52 1.52
C PHE A 204 10.00 -5.82 0.75
N ALA A 205 9.38 -6.92 1.24
CA ALA A 205 9.49 -8.20 0.57
C ALA A 205 8.84 -8.13 -0.81
N GLY A 206 9.51 -8.69 -1.82
CA GLY A 206 9.00 -8.65 -3.20
C GLY A 206 9.08 -7.29 -3.91
N CYS A 207 9.62 -6.24 -3.29
CA CYS A 207 9.84 -4.93 -3.94
C CYS A 207 10.97 -5.02 -4.98
N LYS A 208 10.72 -5.67 -6.12
CA LYS A 208 11.73 -6.07 -7.12
C LYS A 208 12.48 -4.88 -7.77
N LYS A 209 11.83 -3.71 -7.86
CA LYS A 209 12.41 -2.50 -8.46
C LYS A 209 13.10 -1.59 -7.45
N LEU A 210 12.97 -1.83 -6.13
CA LEU A 210 13.63 -1.05 -5.09
C LEU A 210 15.13 -1.35 -5.05
N LYS A 211 15.95 -0.45 -5.59
CA LYS A 211 17.41 -0.62 -5.70
C LYS A 211 18.19 0.00 -4.55
N LYS A 212 17.61 1.02 -3.91
CA LYS A 212 18.21 1.75 -2.78
C LYS A 212 17.15 1.95 -1.69
N LEU A 213 17.57 1.87 -0.44
CA LEU A 213 16.74 2.15 0.73
C LEU A 213 17.59 2.81 1.80
N THR A 214 17.17 3.98 2.26
CA THR A 214 17.77 4.64 3.42
C THR A 214 16.98 4.25 4.66
N ILE A 215 17.62 3.51 5.57
CA ILE A 215 17.05 3.15 6.86
C ILE A 215 17.34 4.31 7.84
N PRO A 216 16.32 4.91 8.48
CA PRO A 216 16.48 6.03 9.40
C PRO A 216 17.40 5.70 10.58
N LYS A 217 18.15 6.68 11.04
CA LYS A 217 19.07 6.51 12.20
C LYS A 217 18.35 6.11 13.49
N SER A 218 17.09 6.49 13.64
CA SER A 218 16.22 6.14 14.77
C SER A 218 15.95 4.64 14.95
N VAL A 219 16.15 3.84 13.88
CA VAL A 219 15.84 2.40 13.87
C VAL A 219 16.76 1.63 14.80
N LYS A 220 16.17 0.90 15.75
CA LYS A 220 16.85 0.02 16.73
C LYS A 220 16.73 -1.45 16.40
N THR A 221 15.65 -1.86 15.76
CA THR A 221 15.39 -3.26 15.40
C THR A 221 15.15 -3.41 13.92
N VAL A 222 15.80 -4.39 13.29
CA VAL A 222 15.63 -4.70 11.88
C VAL A 222 15.36 -6.17 11.72
N SER A 223 14.24 -6.51 11.07
CA SER A 223 13.97 -7.88 10.59
C SER A 223 14.63 -8.08 9.24
N MET A 224 15.41 -9.14 9.07
CA MET A 224 16.06 -9.42 7.80
C MET A 224 15.06 -9.91 6.74
N SER A 225 13.93 -10.52 7.15
CA SER A 225 12.83 -10.89 6.26
C SER A 225 12.16 -9.69 5.57
N ALA A 226 12.35 -8.49 6.12
CA ALA A 226 11.87 -7.27 5.49
C ALA A 226 12.37 -7.08 4.06
N PHE A 227 13.55 -7.62 3.73
CA PHE A 227 14.21 -7.40 2.44
C PHE A 227 14.14 -8.61 1.51
N ALA A 228 13.41 -9.65 1.89
CA ALA A 228 13.30 -10.88 1.12
C ALA A 228 12.76 -10.60 -0.31
N GLY A 229 13.45 -11.05 -1.34
CA GLY A 229 13.06 -10.84 -2.75
C GLY A 229 13.07 -9.40 -3.24
N SER A 230 13.55 -8.45 -2.44
CA SER A 230 13.69 -7.06 -2.89
C SER A 230 14.79 -6.90 -3.96
N GLY A 231 14.71 -5.80 -4.70
CA GLY A 231 15.72 -5.43 -5.70
C GLY A 231 17.01 -4.82 -5.13
N LEU A 232 17.14 -4.75 -3.80
CA LEU A 232 18.26 -4.09 -3.13
C LEU A 232 19.58 -4.75 -3.46
N LYS A 233 20.57 -3.95 -3.89
CA LYS A 233 21.95 -4.38 -4.06
C LYS A 233 22.76 -4.28 -2.77
N LYS A 234 22.34 -3.36 -1.88
CA LYS A 234 23.02 -3.06 -0.62
C LYS A 234 22.01 -2.79 0.48
N ILE A 235 22.24 -3.37 1.65
CA ILE A 235 21.52 -3.05 2.89
C ILE A 235 22.49 -2.37 3.85
N VAL A 236 22.12 -1.19 4.38
CA VAL A 236 22.93 -0.47 5.36
C VAL A 236 22.18 -0.39 6.67
N LEU A 237 22.67 -1.09 7.69
CA LEU A 237 22.12 -1.03 9.04
C LEU A 237 22.77 0.14 9.78
N PRO A 238 22.00 1.14 10.22
CA PRO A 238 22.52 2.35 10.86
C PRO A 238 23.13 2.09 12.24
N GLU A 239 23.78 3.09 12.79
CA GLU A 239 24.62 2.98 13.99
C GLU A 239 23.87 2.67 15.29
N TYR A 240 22.57 2.93 15.35
CA TYR A 240 21.76 2.70 16.56
C TYR A 240 21.02 1.36 16.56
N VAL A 241 21.19 0.54 15.55
CA VAL A 241 20.61 -0.81 15.55
C VAL A 241 21.22 -1.67 16.65
N THR A 242 20.38 -2.21 17.51
CA THR A 242 20.78 -3.08 18.63
C THR A 242 20.34 -4.53 18.44
N THR A 243 19.32 -4.76 17.63
CA THR A 243 18.71 -6.08 17.45
C THR A 243 18.47 -6.38 15.97
N ILE A 244 18.91 -7.54 15.55
CA ILE A 244 18.60 -8.10 14.23
C ILE A 244 17.72 -9.32 14.42
N LYS A 245 16.53 -9.33 13.80
CA LYS A 245 15.56 -10.41 13.88
C LYS A 245 15.51 -11.20 12.57
N ASN A 246 15.04 -12.42 12.64
CA ASN A 246 14.71 -13.24 11.48
C ASN A 246 13.42 -12.73 10.82
N GLY A 247 12.38 -12.58 11.61
CA GLY A 247 10.98 -12.39 11.25
C GLY A 247 10.14 -13.43 12.00
N ASP A 248 8.85 -13.17 12.05
CA ASP A 248 7.94 -13.93 12.92
C ASP A 248 7.67 -15.37 12.45
N ALA A 249 8.14 -15.76 11.26
CA ALA A 249 7.77 -17.04 10.65
C ALA A 249 8.77 -18.21 10.87
N GLY A 250 9.84 -18.03 11.66
CA GLY A 250 10.84 -19.08 11.92
C GLY A 250 11.58 -19.64 10.69
N ARG A 251 11.28 -19.14 9.48
CA ARG A 251 11.76 -19.64 8.19
C ARG A 251 13.13 -19.06 7.83
N LYS A 252 13.85 -19.75 6.96
CA LYS A 252 15.14 -19.27 6.43
C LYS A 252 14.90 -18.07 5.51
N VAL A 253 15.22 -16.87 5.98
CA VAL A 253 14.86 -15.56 5.40
C VAL A 253 15.28 -15.36 3.94
N PHE A 254 16.44 -15.88 3.57
CA PHE A 254 17.01 -15.69 2.24
C PHE A 254 16.98 -16.96 1.39
N GLN A 255 16.36 -18.04 1.88
CA GLN A 255 16.26 -19.29 1.13
C GLN A 255 15.04 -19.22 0.19
N TYR A 256 15.26 -19.64 -1.06
CA TYR A 256 14.19 -19.92 -2.00
C TYR A 256 13.35 -21.09 -1.47
N ILE A 257 12.07 -20.86 -1.24
CA ILE A 257 11.10 -21.91 -0.96
C ILE A 257 10.17 -21.97 -2.17
N LYS A 258 10.10 -23.12 -2.85
CA LYS A 258 9.25 -23.35 -4.02
C LYS A 258 7.81 -22.99 -3.65
N GLY A 259 7.21 -22.02 -4.38
CA GLY A 259 5.87 -21.51 -4.11
C GLY A 259 5.77 -20.28 -3.16
N VAL A 260 6.83 -19.95 -2.39
CA VAL A 260 6.86 -18.78 -1.48
C VAL A 260 8.15 -17.97 -1.65
N GLY A 261 8.97 -18.32 -2.63
CA GLY A 261 10.36 -17.91 -2.71
C GLY A 261 10.61 -16.46 -3.02
N TYR A 262 11.35 -15.81 -2.15
CA TYR A 262 11.90 -14.47 -2.36
C TYR A 262 13.44 -14.54 -2.45
N PRO A 263 14.01 -14.94 -3.58
CA PRO A 263 15.47 -14.97 -3.71
C PRO A 263 16.01 -13.54 -3.75
N THR A 264 16.89 -13.20 -2.83
CA THR A 264 17.62 -11.92 -2.86
C THR A 264 18.79 -12.00 -3.88
N LYS A 265 18.46 -12.28 -5.14
CA LYS A 265 19.46 -12.48 -6.21
C LYS A 265 20.38 -11.28 -6.42
N ASN A 266 19.91 -10.08 -6.13
CA ASN A 266 20.59 -8.82 -6.39
C ASN A 266 21.48 -8.35 -5.24
N LEU A 267 21.28 -8.84 -4.02
CA LEU A 267 22.01 -8.39 -2.86
C LEU A 267 23.49 -8.77 -2.97
N ARG A 268 24.37 -7.81 -2.74
CA ARG A 268 25.83 -7.97 -2.79
C ARG A 268 26.50 -7.56 -1.48
N VAL A 269 25.95 -6.58 -0.78
CA VAL A 269 26.56 -6.05 0.43
C VAL A 269 25.55 -5.84 1.54
N ILE A 270 25.88 -6.30 2.73
CA ILE A 270 25.21 -5.87 3.97
C ILE A 270 26.24 -5.11 4.80
N LYS A 271 26.04 -3.80 5.01
CA LYS A 271 26.94 -2.97 5.81
C LYS A 271 26.32 -2.71 7.17
N ILE A 272 27.00 -3.07 8.24
CA ILE A 272 26.59 -2.83 9.61
C ILE A 272 27.44 -1.69 10.16
N HIS A 273 26.83 -0.53 10.42
CA HIS A 273 27.52 0.60 11.07
C HIS A 273 27.46 0.50 12.58
N SER A 274 26.45 -0.15 13.12
CA SER A 274 26.26 -0.24 14.56
C SER A 274 27.43 -0.93 15.26
N LYS A 275 27.93 -0.31 16.32
CA LYS A 275 28.83 -0.92 17.30
C LYS A 275 28.07 -1.50 18.51
N LYS A 276 26.74 -1.40 18.51
CA LYS A 276 25.84 -1.65 19.66
C LYS A 276 24.96 -2.89 19.50
N ILE A 277 25.23 -3.77 18.51
CA ILE A 277 24.42 -5.00 18.34
C ILE A 277 24.52 -5.86 19.59
N LYS A 278 23.37 -6.09 20.23
CA LYS A 278 23.20 -6.93 21.43
C LYS A 278 22.77 -8.34 21.07
N SER A 279 21.89 -8.48 20.09
CA SER A 279 21.36 -9.78 19.68
C SER A 279 21.15 -9.89 18.16
N ILE A 280 21.38 -11.08 17.65
CA ILE A 280 21.06 -11.52 16.30
C ILE A 280 20.29 -12.83 16.45
N GLN A 281 19.03 -12.84 16.05
CA GLN A 281 18.16 -14.00 16.18
C GLN A 281 18.63 -15.15 15.26
N LYS A 282 18.41 -16.39 15.70
CA LYS A 282 18.68 -17.59 14.88
C LYS A 282 17.99 -17.49 13.52
N ASN A 283 18.65 -17.98 12.49
CA ASN A 283 18.19 -17.98 11.10
C ASN A 283 18.06 -16.60 10.41
N SER A 284 18.41 -15.48 11.06
CA SER A 284 18.35 -14.14 10.44
C SER A 284 19.16 -14.01 9.16
N PHE A 285 20.20 -14.82 9.00
CA PHE A 285 21.08 -14.81 7.82
C PHE A 285 21.13 -16.17 7.10
N SER A 286 20.23 -17.09 7.45
CA SER A 286 20.17 -18.40 6.79
C SER A 286 19.73 -18.27 5.33
N GLY A 287 20.42 -18.98 4.42
CA GLY A 287 20.14 -18.97 2.98
C GLY A 287 20.72 -17.75 2.24
N LEU A 288 21.49 -16.89 2.92
CA LEU A 288 22.18 -15.79 2.26
C LEU A 288 23.20 -16.33 1.24
N SER A 289 23.18 -15.76 0.03
CA SER A 289 24.11 -16.16 -1.06
C SER A 289 25.57 -15.91 -0.66
N SER A 290 26.46 -16.81 -1.03
CA SER A 290 27.92 -16.65 -0.85
C SER A 290 28.51 -15.45 -1.60
N LYS A 291 27.79 -14.91 -2.60
CA LYS A 291 28.15 -13.68 -3.33
C LYS A 291 28.00 -12.41 -2.50
N VAL A 292 27.35 -12.49 -1.35
CA VAL A 292 27.15 -11.34 -0.45
C VAL A 292 28.36 -11.18 0.46
N VAL A 293 28.80 -9.92 0.62
CA VAL A 293 29.83 -9.56 1.60
C VAL A 293 29.16 -8.82 2.76
N ILE A 294 29.45 -9.24 4.00
CA ILE A 294 29.02 -8.51 5.19
C ILE A 294 30.16 -7.65 5.70
N LYS A 295 29.92 -6.34 5.76
CA LYS A 295 30.88 -5.37 6.31
C LYS A 295 30.48 -4.97 7.72
N VAL A 296 31.39 -5.05 8.68
CA VAL A 296 31.16 -4.77 10.10
C VAL A 296 32.19 -3.78 10.64
N PRO A 297 31.94 -3.05 11.76
CA PRO A 297 32.94 -2.20 12.38
C PRO A 297 34.19 -2.99 12.76
N LYS A 298 35.38 -2.46 12.45
CA LYS A 298 36.69 -3.10 12.72
C LYS A 298 36.79 -3.57 14.18
N SER A 299 36.46 -2.69 15.13
CA SER A 299 36.49 -2.96 16.57
C SER A 299 35.50 -4.04 17.05
N LYS A 300 34.55 -4.43 16.24
CA LYS A 300 33.53 -5.48 16.56
C LYS A 300 33.62 -6.70 15.68
N LYS A 301 34.59 -6.79 14.75
CA LYS A 301 34.68 -7.85 13.75
C LYS A 301 34.67 -9.25 14.38
N LYS A 302 35.52 -9.51 15.37
CA LYS A 302 35.59 -10.82 16.07
C LYS A 302 34.24 -11.20 16.72
N LYS A 303 33.66 -10.26 17.50
CA LYS A 303 32.36 -10.44 18.17
C LYS A 303 31.23 -10.70 17.16
N TYR A 304 31.11 -9.84 16.13
CA TYR A 304 30.00 -9.94 15.18
C TYR A 304 30.13 -11.14 14.24
N THR A 305 31.34 -11.56 13.90
CA THR A 305 31.55 -12.82 13.17
C THR A 305 30.98 -14.00 13.96
N LYS A 306 31.26 -14.12 15.25
CA LYS A 306 30.71 -15.19 16.11
C LYS A 306 29.17 -15.14 16.14
N MET A 307 28.59 -13.94 16.33
CA MET A 307 27.13 -13.75 16.37
C MET A 307 26.45 -14.09 15.03
N LEU A 308 27.01 -13.63 13.93
CA LEU A 308 26.50 -13.88 12.56
C LEU A 308 26.55 -15.39 12.24
N ARG A 309 27.63 -16.09 12.57
CA ARG A 309 27.71 -17.55 12.35
C ARG A 309 26.69 -18.31 13.19
N LYS A 310 26.52 -17.94 14.45
CA LYS A 310 25.43 -18.50 15.32
C LYS A 310 24.03 -18.25 14.75
N SER A 311 23.82 -17.14 14.04
CA SER A 311 22.54 -16.80 13.42
C SER A 311 22.30 -17.49 12.06
N GLY A 312 23.06 -18.50 11.70
CA GLY A 312 22.85 -19.29 10.48
C GLY A 312 23.57 -18.76 9.26
N LEU A 313 24.53 -17.84 9.41
CA LEU A 313 25.32 -17.37 8.29
C LEU A 313 26.30 -18.45 7.83
N SER A 314 26.26 -18.82 6.55
CA SER A 314 27.13 -19.79 5.94
C SER A 314 28.62 -19.38 6.03
N LYS A 315 29.52 -20.36 6.28
CA LYS A 315 30.99 -20.14 6.27
C LYS A 315 31.50 -19.56 4.93
N LYS A 316 30.81 -19.83 3.82
CA LYS A 316 31.12 -19.31 2.49
C LYS A 316 30.90 -17.80 2.32
N VAL A 317 30.11 -17.15 3.19
CA VAL A 317 29.88 -15.70 3.13
C VAL A 317 31.05 -14.96 3.77
N LYS A 318 31.66 -14.04 3.00
CA LYS A 318 32.80 -13.22 3.45
C LYS A 318 32.34 -12.15 4.47
N ILE A 319 33.11 -11.98 5.56
CA ILE A 319 32.94 -10.91 6.54
C ILE A 319 34.21 -10.07 6.57
N CYS A 320 34.09 -8.76 6.31
CA CYS A 320 35.17 -7.77 6.29
C CYS A 320 34.94 -6.67 7.31
N SER A 321 35.93 -5.86 7.60
CA SER A 321 35.72 -4.58 8.29
C SER A 321 35.21 -3.52 7.33
N ASN A 322 34.53 -2.49 7.89
CA ASN A 322 33.98 -1.37 7.11
C ASN A 322 35.07 -0.60 6.35
N ASP A 323 36.29 -0.61 6.87
CA ASP A 323 37.46 0.14 6.37
C ASP A 323 38.31 -0.66 5.37
N GLU A 324 38.09 -1.97 5.24
CA GLU A 324 38.76 -2.81 4.23
C GLU A 324 38.20 -2.54 2.84
N GLY A 325 38.99 -1.84 2.04
CA GLY A 325 38.93 -1.68 0.58
C GLY A 325 37.59 -1.24 -0.04
N LYS A 326 37.64 -0.42 -1.08
CA LYS A 326 36.55 -0.22 -2.02
C LYS A 326 36.20 -1.59 -2.62
N THR A 327 35.01 -2.11 -2.35
CA THR A 327 34.50 -3.21 -3.18
C THR A 327 34.38 -2.68 -4.59
N PRO A 328 34.95 -3.36 -5.60
CA PRO A 328 34.80 -2.97 -7.00
C PRO A 328 33.34 -3.21 -7.42
N TRP A 329 32.54 -2.14 -7.34
CA TRP A 329 31.18 -2.04 -7.97
C TRP A 329 30.71 -0.59 -7.98
#